data_dfb341203da95c59c4635bd6b6695ca4
#
_entry.id   dfb341203da95c59c4635bd6b6695ca4
#
_cell.length_a   1.000
_cell.length_b   1.000
_cell.length_c   1.000
_cell.angle_alpha   90.00
_cell.angle_beta   90.00
_cell.angle_gamma   90.00
#
_symmetry.space_group_name_H-M   'P 1'
#
loop_
_entity.id
_entity.type
_entity.pdbx_description
1 polymer ?
#
loop_
_entity_poly.entity_id
_entity_poly.type
_entity_poly.pdbx_seq_one_letter_code
_entity_poly.pdbx_strand_id
1 'polypeptide(L)'
;MNRTAIRQIILISAALISRGIGFAEDTELRNLDIRRWPCLSRPAGTATHPDEQERNLMKNRSPVRVRPNVEQLDIASFLKKVAAYDATLKAARRADLDQRRKGQLRGFENQIVSLTGWLDLAYSSRAESANCGDATFHDWHLELFSQPMDHPPRIGDATPIICEVTPRTEKPLYDQGVRLLALAGFIRLLDNSYQPTGHPARKVRVTGYLMWDDLHNDPETVGPKVTMIGSDKFHHPWRATAWEIHPILKIDMVQ
;
A
#
# COMPACT_ATOMS: atom_id res chain seq x y z
N MET A 1 -10.38 -35.66 74.98
CA MET A 1 -11.37 -35.28 73.96
C MET A 1 -10.85 -34.03 73.26
N ASN A 2 -10.15 -34.22 72.14
CA ASN A 2 -9.59 -33.15 71.33
C ASN A 2 -10.43 -33.00 70.03
N ARG A 3 -11.01 -31.81 69.84
CA ARG A 3 -11.71 -31.45 68.61
C ARG A 3 -10.75 -30.56 67.79
N THR A 4 -10.20 -31.13 66.72
CA THR A 4 -9.41 -30.43 65.75
C THR A 4 -10.34 -29.78 64.74
N ALA A 5 -10.37 -28.45 64.68
CA ALA A 5 -11.14 -27.68 63.70
C ALA A 5 -10.29 -27.52 62.45
N ILE A 6 -10.75 -28.12 61.33
CA ILE A 6 -10.19 -27.95 60.00
C ILE A 6 -10.74 -26.65 59.40
N ARG A 7 -9.88 -25.63 59.22
CA ARG A 7 -10.22 -24.42 58.46
C ARG A 7 -9.99 -24.72 56.95
N GLN A 8 -11.08 -24.79 56.22
CA GLN A 8 -11.00 -24.76 54.76
C GLN A 8 -10.66 -23.33 54.27
N ILE A 9 -9.54 -23.19 53.63
CA ILE A 9 -9.13 -21.97 52.93
C ILE A 9 -9.72 -22.09 51.53
N ILE A 10 -10.73 -21.28 51.23
CA ILE A 10 -11.27 -21.14 49.86
C ILE A 10 -10.35 -20.15 49.12
N LEU A 11 -9.52 -20.66 48.22
CA LEU A 11 -8.76 -19.85 47.26
C LEU A 11 -9.71 -19.44 46.14
N ILE A 12 -10.17 -18.20 46.18
CA ILE A 12 -10.86 -17.56 45.06
C ILE A 12 -9.78 -17.12 44.06
N SER A 13 -9.58 -17.93 43.04
CA SER A 13 -8.76 -17.55 41.86
C SER A 13 -9.56 -16.51 41.06
N ALA A 14 -9.26 -15.25 41.23
CA ALA A 14 -9.74 -14.18 40.36
C ALA A 14 -9.00 -14.32 39.01
N ALA A 15 -9.62 -14.95 38.03
CA ALA A 15 -9.17 -14.89 36.65
C ALA A 15 -9.38 -13.46 36.13
N LEU A 16 -8.31 -12.68 36.11
CA LEU A 16 -8.25 -11.43 35.38
C LEU A 16 -8.39 -11.74 33.88
N ILE A 17 -9.61 -11.67 33.37
CA ILE A 17 -9.86 -11.62 31.92
C ILE A 17 -9.37 -10.25 31.46
N SER A 18 -8.11 -10.17 31.08
CA SER A 18 -7.57 -9.08 30.28
C SER A 18 -8.32 -9.11 28.93
N ARG A 19 -9.40 -8.36 28.84
CA ARG A 19 -9.97 -7.99 27.54
C ARG A 19 -8.95 -7.04 26.89
N GLY A 20 -7.98 -7.62 26.20
CA GLY A 20 -7.23 -6.89 25.19
C GLY A 20 -8.27 -6.37 24.20
N ILE A 21 -8.38 -5.05 24.10
CA ILE A 21 -9.05 -4.41 22.96
C ILE A 21 -8.09 -4.71 21.79
N GLY A 22 -8.23 -5.90 21.21
CA GLY A 22 -7.61 -6.21 19.94
C GLY A 22 -8.31 -5.31 18.92
N PHE A 23 -7.60 -4.32 18.42
CA PHE A 23 -8.01 -3.66 17.18
C PHE A 23 -8.13 -4.77 16.14
N ALA A 24 -9.31 -4.96 15.57
CA ALA A 24 -9.48 -5.88 14.46
C ALA A 24 -8.54 -5.38 13.36
N GLU A 25 -7.68 -6.28 12.88
CA GLU A 25 -6.74 -5.97 11.82
C GLU A 25 -7.51 -5.68 10.53
N ASP A 26 -7.25 -4.55 9.91
CA ASP A 26 -7.91 -4.19 8.67
C ASP A 26 -7.37 -5.07 7.52
N THR A 27 -8.25 -5.85 6.94
CA THR A 27 -7.94 -6.73 5.81
C THR A 27 -8.72 -6.37 4.56
N GLU A 28 -9.56 -5.31 4.59
CA GLU A 28 -10.44 -4.93 3.50
C GLU A 28 -10.67 -3.41 3.47
N LEU A 29 -10.98 -2.85 2.28
CA LEU A 29 -11.40 -1.46 2.13
C LEU A 29 -12.66 -1.17 2.94
N ARG A 30 -12.74 0.04 3.47
CA ARG A 30 -13.77 0.44 4.43
C ARG A 30 -14.65 1.57 3.92
N ASN A 31 -15.87 1.63 4.41
CA ASN A 31 -16.80 2.75 4.20
C ASN A 31 -16.52 3.88 5.21
N LEU A 32 -15.33 4.48 5.16
CA LEU A 32 -14.95 5.53 6.08
C LEU A 32 -15.53 6.90 5.67
N ASP A 33 -16.01 7.64 6.65
CA ASP A 33 -16.37 9.05 6.43
C ASP A 33 -15.11 9.91 6.41
N ILE A 34 -14.66 10.26 5.20
CA ILE A 34 -13.46 11.08 4.96
C ILE A 34 -13.49 12.43 5.71
N ARG A 35 -14.66 12.96 6.07
CA ARG A 35 -14.77 14.22 6.84
C ARG A 35 -14.20 14.09 8.25
N ARG A 36 -14.04 12.88 8.76
CA ARG A 36 -13.42 12.57 10.06
C ARG A 36 -11.90 12.44 9.98
N TRP A 37 -11.33 12.47 8.78
CA TRP A 37 -9.89 12.32 8.60
C TRP A 37 -9.15 13.62 8.98
N PRO A 38 -8.21 13.58 9.96
CA PRO A 38 -7.49 14.78 10.43
C PRO A 38 -6.67 15.47 9.35
N CYS A 39 -6.24 14.73 8.33
CA CYS A 39 -5.45 15.24 7.21
C CYS A 39 -6.28 15.78 6.04
N LEU A 40 -7.61 15.77 6.11
CA LEU A 40 -8.46 16.20 5.00
C LEU A 40 -8.13 17.61 4.49
N SER A 41 -7.87 18.54 5.41
CA SER A 41 -7.49 19.93 5.12
C SER A 41 -5.97 20.15 5.04
N ARG A 42 -5.17 19.10 5.19
CA ARG A 42 -3.69 19.14 5.21
C ARG A 42 -3.14 18.19 4.16
N PRO A 43 -3.22 18.50 2.86
CA PRO A 43 -2.81 17.56 1.82
C PRO A 43 -1.30 17.22 1.85
N ALA A 44 -0.47 18.06 2.47
CA ALA A 44 0.94 17.75 2.74
C ALA A 44 1.15 16.94 4.04
N GLY A 45 0.07 16.58 4.75
CA GLY A 45 0.16 15.80 5.98
C GLY A 45 0.87 16.56 7.11
N THR A 46 1.74 15.82 7.82
CA THR A 46 2.60 16.38 8.88
C THR A 46 4.04 16.59 8.43
N ALA A 47 4.32 16.47 7.14
CA ALA A 47 5.65 16.69 6.58
C ALA A 47 6.14 18.12 6.85
N THR A 48 7.40 18.25 7.27
CA THR A 48 8.06 19.53 7.53
C THR A 48 9.07 19.91 6.44
N HIS A 49 9.67 18.91 5.80
CA HIS A 49 10.64 19.14 4.72
C HIS A 49 9.92 19.39 3.39
N PRO A 50 10.34 20.39 2.56
CA PRO A 50 9.66 20.73 1.31
C PRO A 50 9.47 19.58 0.33
N ASP A 51 10.47 18.72 0.15
CA ASP A 51 10.38 17.59 -0.79
C ASP A 51 9.44 16.50 -0.29
N GLU A 52 9.37 16.29 1.03
CA GLU A 52 8.39 15.42 1.65
C GLU A 52 6.96 16.00 1.52
N GLN A 53 6.82 17.31 1.71
CA GLN A 53 5.54 18.00 1.47
C GLN A 53 5.08 17.82 0.02
N GLU A 54 5.98 18.00 -0.96
CA GLU A 54 5.67 17.80 -2.38
C GLU A 54 5.23 16.36 -2.66
N ARG A 55 5.94 15.37 -2.12
CA ARG A 55 5.55 13.95 -2.25
C ARG A 55 4.18 13.67 -1.63
N ASN A 56 3.94 14.15 -0.41
CA ASN A 56 2.65 13.97 0.27
C ASN A 56 1.49 14.64 -0.49
N LEU A 57 1.74 15.78 -1.14
CA LEU A 57 0.76 16.40 -2.05
C LEU A 57 0.42 15.49 -3.23
N MET A 58 1.41 14.76 -3.76
CA MET A 58 1.17 13.79 -4.83
C MET A 58 0.39 12.56 -4.32
N LYS A 59 0.72 12.04 -3.14
CA LYS A 59 -0.02 10.97 -2.47
C LYS A 59 -1.48 11.36 -2.24
N ASN A 60 -1.72 12.56 -1.75
CA ASN A 60 -3.03 13.06 -1.34
C ASN A 60 -3.85 13.76 -2.43
N ARG A 61 -3.54 13.52 -3.72
CA ARG A 61 -4.33 14.06 -4.83
C ARG A 61 -5.81 13.67 -4.71
N SER A 62 -6.69 14.62 -4.98
CA SER A 62 -8.13 14.37 -4.99
C SER A 62 -8.51 13.44 -6.14
N PRO A 63 -9.49 12.53 -5.91
CA PRO A 63 -10.02 11.70 -6.98
C PRO A 63 -10.59 12.57 -8.11
N VAL A 64 -10.31 12.16 -9.35
CA VAL A 64 -10.89 12.77 -10.55
C VAL A 64 -11.62 11.73 -11.38
N ARG A 65 -12.54 12.17 -12.21
CA ARG A 65 -13.18 11.27 -13.17
C ARG A 65 -12.15 10.80 -14.20
N VAL A 66 -11.97 9.50 -14.30
CA VAL A 66 -11.09 8.88 -15.28
C VAL A 66 -11.65 9.11 -16.69
N ARG A 67 -10.81 9.60 -17.61
CA ARG A 67 -11.18 9.80 -19.02
C ARG A 67 -11.20 8.46 -19.77
N PRO A 68 -12.00 8.33 -20.86
CA PRO A 68 -12.09 7.05 -21.59
C PRO A 68 -10.76 6.58 -22.22
N ASN A 69 -9.92 7.52 -22.64
CA ASN A 69 -8.69 7.25 -23.42
C ASN A 69 -7.43 7.30 -22.53
N VAL A 70 -7.46 6.61 -21.40
CA VAL A 70 -6.27 6.45 -20.54
C VAL A 70 -5.33 5.44 -21.18
N GLU A 71 -4.02 5.75 -21.15
CA GLU A 71 -2.99 4.83 -21.64
C GLU A 71 -3.06 3.49 -20.89
N GLN A 72 -3.13 2.40 -21.66
CA GLN A 72 -3.21 1.02 -21.13
C GLN A 72 -1.83 0.38 -21.17
N LEU A 73 -1.36 -0.10 -20.03
CA LEU A 73 -0.05 -0.72 -19.85
C LEU A 73 -0.20 -2.10 -19.20
N ASP A 74 0.60 -3.05 -19.60
CA ASP A 74 0.95 -4.22 -18.80
C ASP A 74 2.19 -3.92 -17.95
N ILE A 75 2.60 -4.86 -17.09
CA ILE A 75 3.76 -4.69 -16.19
C ILE A 75 5.03 -4.37 -16.97
N ALA A 76 5.30 -5.07 -18.08
CA ALA A 76 6.52 -4.86 -18.88
C ALA A 76 6.54 -3.47 -19.53
N SER A 77 5.42 -3.05 -20.11
CA SER A 77 5.26 -1.73 -20.74
C SER A 77 5.35 -0.60 -19.71
N PHE A 78 4.79 -0.80 -18.51
CA PHE A 78 4.94 0.14 -17.41
C PHE A 78 6.41 0.32 -17.01
N LEU A 79 7.12 -0.78 -16.75
CA LEU A 79 8.55 -0.74 -16.40
C LEU A 79 9.38 -0.06 -17.48
N LYS A 80 9.12 -0.37 -18.75
CA LYS A 80 9.80 0.28 -19.88
C LYS A 80 9.54 1.80 -19.91
N LYS A 81 8.29 2.22 -19.69
CA LYS A 81 7.89 3.62 -19.67
C LYS A 81 8.61 4.40 -18.56
N VAL A 82 8.61 3.88 -17.34
CA VAL A 82 9.21 4.58 -16.19
C VAL A 82 10.74 4.55 -16.26
N ALA A 83 11.35 3.46 -16.69
CA ALA A 83 12.80 3.37 -16.90
C ALA A 83 13.31 4.37 -17.96
N ALA A 84 12.56 4.59 -19.04
CA ALA A 84 12.87 5.60 -20.03
C ALA A 84 12.84 7.01 -19.44
N TYR A 85 11.93 7.28 -18.50
CA TYR A 85 11.87 8.56 -17.80
C TYR A 85 13.01 8.70 -16.78
N ASP A 86 13.32 7.66 -15.98
CA ASP A 86 14.45 7.65 -15.04
C ASP A 86 15.78 7.99 -15.72
N ALA A 87 15.99 7.48 -16.93
CA ALA A 87 17.17 7.80 -17.74
C ALA A 87 17.28 9.30 -18.06
N THR A 88 16.18 10.04 -18.09
CA THR A 88 16.14 11.51 -18.24
C THR A 88 16.24 12.23 -16.91
N LEU A 89 15.65 11.68 -15.86
CA LEU A 89 15.59 12.29 -14.53
C LEU A 89 16.97 12.36 -13.87
N LYS A 90 17.77 11.31 -13.97
CA LYS A 90 19.15 11.21 -13.47
C LYS A 90 19.32 11.72 -12.02
N ALA A 91 18.41 11.35 -11.15
CA ALA A 91 18.40 11.72 -9.74
C ALA A 91 17.96 10.54 -8.88
N ALA A 92 18.50 10.45 -7.67
CA ALA A 92 18.09 9.47 -6.68
C ALA A 92 16.93 9.97 -5.81
N ARG A 93 16.85 11.29 -5.62
CA ARG A 93 15.86 11.94 -4.74
C ARG A 93 15.28 13.20 -5.40
N ARG A 94 14.06 13.61 -4.99
CA ARG A 94 13.45 14.90 -5.41
C ARG A 94 14.32 16.08 -5.02
N ALA A 95 15.00 16.01 -3.88
CA ALA A 95 15.92 17.04 -3.40
C ALA A 95 17.06 17.33 -4.39
N ASP A 96 17.47 16.35 -5.20
CA ASP A 96 18.54 16.47 -6.17
C ASP A 96 18.12 17.21 -7.46
N LEU A 97 16.82 17.50 -7.60
CA LEU A 97 16.26 18.12 -8.80
C LEU A 97 16.22 19.64 -8.71
N ASP A 98 16.69 20.32 -9.75
CA ASP A 98 16.43 21.74 -9.95
C ASP A 98 14.93 22.01 -10.26
N GLN A 99 14.52 23.26 -10.21
CA GLN A 99 13.12 23.65 -10.40
C GLN A 99 12.56 23.27 -11.78
N ARG A 100 13.38 23.29 -12.84
CA ARG A 100 12.96 22.87 -14.18
C ARG A 100 12.67 21.36 -14.21
N ARG A 101 13.56 20.54 -13.65
CA ARG A 101 13.37 19.08 -13.56
C ARG A 101 12.22 18.72 -12.64
N LYS A 102 12.04 19.41 -11.52
CA LYS A 102 10.83 19.27 -10.66
C LYS A 102 9.55 19.56 -11.43
N GLY A 103 9.54 20.60 -12.28
CA GLY A 103 8.42 20.91 -13.17
C GLY A 103 8.14 19.80 -14.19
N GLN A 104 9.19 19.21 -14.78
CA GLN A 104 9.06 18.08 -15.71
C GLN A 104 8.54 16.82 -14.99
N LEU A 105 9.07 16.53 -13.80
CA LEU A 105 8.62 15.42 -12.96
C LEU A 105 7.12 15.54 -12.64
N ARG A 106 6.67 16.71 -12.16
CA ARG A 106 5.23 16.93 -11.92
C ARG A 106 4.38 16.73 -13.17
N GLY A 107 4.88 17.15 -14.33
CA GLY A 107 4.19 16.89 -15.61
C GLY A 107 4.04 15.40 -15.92
N PHE A 108 5.06 14.59 -15.63
CA PHE A 108 5.03 13.15 -15.82
C PHE A 108 4.12 12.46 -14.79
N GLU A 109 4.20 12.85 -13.52
CA GLU A 109 3.38 12.33 -12.43
C GLU A 109 1.89 12.68 -12.55
N ASN A 110 1.55 13.74 -13.29
CA ASN A 110 0.16 14.10 -13.58
C ASN A 110 -0.50 13.20 -14.63
N GLN A 111 0.23 12.27 -15.22
CA GLN A 111 -0.35 11.30 -16.13
C GLN A 111 -1.19 10.28 -15.34
N ILE A 112 -2.40 10.04 -15.83
CA ILE A 112 -3.24 8.92 -15.38
C ILE A 112 -3.01 7.79 -16.37
N VAL A 113 -2.66 6.61 -15.85
CA VAL A 113 -2.46 5.39 -16.64
C VAL A 113 -3.30 4.25 -16.08
N SER A 114 -3.52 3.23 -16.88
CA SER A 114 -4.13 1.97 -16.44
C SER A 114 -3.09 0.86 -16.54
N LEU A 115 -2.81 0.21 -15.44
CA LEU A 115 -1.89 -0.92 -15.34
C LEU A 115 -2.67 -2.21 -15.19
N THR A 116 -2.40 -3.20 -16.06
CA THR A 116 -2.98 -4.54 -15.98
C THR A 116 -1.95 -5.51 -15.40
N GLY A 117 -2.35 -6.23 -14.36
CA GLY A 117 -1.52 -7.24 -13.68
C GLY A 117 -2.37 -8.15 -12.80
N TRP A 118 -1.73 -9.08 -12.11
CA TRP A 118 -2.33 -9.96 -11.13
C TRP A 118 -2.15 -9.37 -9.74
N LEU A 119 -3.25 -9.21 -8.99
CA LEU A 119 -3.21 -8.69 -7.62
C LEU A 119 -2.90 -9.86 -6.67
N ASP A 120 -1.63 -10.09 -6.41
CA ASP A 120 -1.23 -11.21 -5.57
C ASP A 120 -1.24 -10.87 -4.08
N LEU A 121 -0.88 -9.65 -3.72
CA LEU A 121 -0.80 -9.25 -2.32
C LEU A 121 -1.47 -7.89 -2.08
N ALA A 122 -2.23 -7.79 -0.99
CA ALA A 122 -2.78 -6.53 -0.49
C ALA A 122 -2.53 -6.41 1.02
N TYR A 123 -2.29 -5.18 1.50
CA TYR A 123 -2.11 -4.89 2.93
C TYR A 123 -2.31 -3.41 3.25
N SER A 124 -2.69 -3.15 4.50
CA SER A 124 -2.71 -1.79 5.03
C SER A 124 -1.30 -1.29 5.33
N SER A 125 -1.01 -0.03 5.03
CA SER A 125 0.24 0.60 5.48
C SER A 125 0.20 0.91 6.97
N ARG A 126 1.38 1.22 7.52
CA ARG A 126 1.47 1.82 8.87
C ARG A 126 1.12 3.30 8.79
N ALA A 127 0.98 3.93 9.96
CA ALA A 127 0.78 5.37 10.06
C ALA A 127 1.92 6.14 9.37
N GLU A 128 1.57 7.02 8.42
CA GLU A 128 2.50 7.81 7.61
C GLU A 128 2.29 9.32 7.80
N SER A 129 3.32 10.10 7.48
CA SER A 129 3.23 11.57 7.52
C SER A 129 2.18 12.11 6.54
N ALA A 130 2.00 11.45 5.39
CA ALA A 130 0.96 11.78 4.40
C ALA A 130 -0.45 11.71 4.98
N ASN A 131 -0.66 10.80 5.94
CA ASN A 131 -1.93 10.56 6.61
C ASN A 131 -2.00 11.16 8.01
N CYS A 132 -1.13 12.13 8.34
CA CYS A 132 -1.01 12.76 9.65
C CYS A 132 -0.71 11.78 10.81
N GLY A 133 -0.12 10.63 10.54
CA GLY A 133 0.12 9.58 11.53
C GLY A 133 -1.16 8.93 12.05
N ASP A 134 -2.28 9.03 11.33
CA ASP A 134 -3.55 8.46 11.74
C ASP A 134 -3.57 6.94 11.55
N ALA A 135 -4.00 6.21 12.58
CA ALA A 135 -4.06 4.76 12.55
C ALA A 135 -5.30 4.22 11.82
N THR A 136 -6.35 5.05 11.68
CA THR A 136 -7.59 4.65 11.00
C THR A 136 -7.54 4.98 9.52
N PHE A 137 -7.04 6.19 9.17
CA PHE A 137 -6.94 6.65 7.80
C PHE A 137 -5.52 6.43 7.29
N HIS A 138 -5.27 5.24 6.73
CA HIS A 138 -3.97 4.81 6.18
C HIS A 138 -4.10 4.43 4.71
N ASP A 139 -2.98 4.25 4.04
CA ASP A 139 -2.95 3.78 2.67
C ASP A 139 -3.03 2.25 2.61
N TRP A 140 -3.51 1.73 1.47
CA TRP A 140 -3.48 0.32 1.14
C TRP A 140 -2.48 0.09 0.02
N HIS A 141 -1.54 -0.81 0.24
CA HIS A 141 -0.61 -1.27 -0.77
C HIS A 141 -1.19 -2.47 -1.51
N LEU A 142 -1.15 -2.39 -2.82
CA LEU A 142 -1.56 -3.46 -3.73
C LEU A 142 -0.36 -3.83 -4.59
N GLU A 143 0.06 -5.09 -4.51
CA GLU A 143 1.21 -5.61 -5.26
C GLU A 143 0.74 -6.31 -6.53
N LEU A 144 1.05 -5.70 -7.68
CA LEU A 144 0.69 -6.23 -9.00
C LEU A 144 1.87 -6.92 -9.65
N PHE A 145 1.64 -8.16 -10.09
CA PHE A 145 2.63 -9.01 -10.77
C PHE A 145 2.24 -9.28 -12.22
N SER A 146 3.22 -9.68 -13.04
CA SER A 146 3.00 -10.07 -14.44
C SER A 146 2.32 -11.44 -14.59
N GLN A 147 2.46 -12.31 -13.59
CA GLN A 147 1.87 -13.64 -13.50
C GLN A 147 1.32 -13.85 -12.10
N PRO A 148 0.26 -14.65 -11.93
CA PRO A 148 -0.26 -14.99 -10.61
C PRO A 148 0.73 -15.88 -9.86
N MET A 149 0.81 -15.70 -8.54
CA MET A 149 1.55 -16.59 -7.65
C MET A 149 0.58 -17.49 -6.88
N ASP A 150 1.03 -18.69 -6.57
CA ASP A 150 0.31 -19.66 -5.71
C ASP A 150 0.87 -19.72 -4.28
N HIS A 151 1.80 -18.86 -3.98
CA HIS A 151 2.49 -18.74 -2.69
C HIS A 151 2.81 -17.28 -2.37
N PRO A 152 3.02 -16.93 -1.09
CA PRO A 152 3.55 -15.64 -0.70
C PRO A 152 4.95 -15.39 -1.30
N PRO A 153 5.40 -14.14 -1.46
CA PRO A 153 6.70 -13.80 -2.04
C PRO A 153 7.86 -14.58 -1.42
N ARG A 154 8.74 -15.14 -2.27
CA ARG A 154 9.92 -15.94 -1.90
C ARG A 154 11.16 -15.43 -2.59
N ILE A 155 12.34 -15.82 -2.07
CA ILE A 155 13.62 -15.53 -2.72
C ILE A 155 13.61 -16.11 -4.15
N GLY A 156 13.95 -15.26 -5.11
CA GLY A 156 13.97 -15.59 -6.54
C GLY A 156 12.73 -15.15 -7.32
N ASP A 157 11.63 -14.86 -6.65
CA ASP A 157 10.42 -14.33 -7.30
C ASP A 157 10.66 -12.95 -7.90
N ALA A 158 9.90 -12.62 -8.94
CA ALA A 158 9.86 -11.26 -9.47
C ALA A 158 9.26 -10.31 -8.41
N THR A 159 9.71 -9.07 -8.43
CA THR A 159 9.16 -8.02 -7.57
C THR A 159 7.95 -7.36 -8.24
N PRO A 160 6.98 -6.86 -7.46
CA PRO A 160 5.75 -6.25 -7.96
C PRO A 160 5.93 -4.80 -8.42
N ILE A 161 4.90 -4.28 -9.09
CA ILE A 161 4.59 -2.85 -9.12
C ILE A 161 3.65 -2.53 -7.97
N ILE A 162 3.99 -1.52 -7.19
CA ILE A 162 3.15 -1.03 -6.10
C ILE A 162 2.06 -0.10 -6.65
N CYS A 163 0.85 -0.31 -6.16
CA CYS A 163 -0.27 0.58 -6.40
C CYS A 163 -0.93 0.90 -5.06
N GLU A 164 -1.33 2.16 -4.82
CA GLU A 164 -1.82 2.54 -3.50
C GLU A 164 -3.20 3.18 -3.53
N VAL A 165 -4.07 2.71 -2.63
CA VAL A 165 -5.35 3.33 -2.29
C VAL A 165 -5.11 4.24 -1.09
N THR A 166 -5.50 5.50 -1.20
CA THR A 166 -5.38 6.48 -0.11
C THR A 166 -6.71 6.66 0.60
N PRO A 167 -6.76 7.30 1.78
CA PRO A 167 -8.01 7.63 2.45
C PRO A 167 -9.00 8.41 1.56
N ARG A 168 -8.49 9.19 0.58
CA ARG A 168 -9.34 9.95 -0.37
C ARG A 168 -10.01 9.05 -1.40
N THR A 169 -9.42 7.91 -1.71
CA THR A 169 -9.90 7.00 -2.75
C THR A 169 -10.49 5.70 -2.19
N GLU A 170 -10.26 5.39 -0.91
CA GLU A 170 -10.76 4.17 -0.26
C GLU A 170 -12.28 4.06 -0.34
N LYS A 171 -13.01 5.06 0.19
CA LYS A 171 -14.47 5.03 0.12
C LYS A 171 -15.03 5.03 -1.31
N PRO A 172 -14.56 5.86 -2.25
CA PRO A 172 -14.96 5.76 -3.66
C PRO A 172 -14.80 4.37 -4.27
N LEU A 173 -13.71 3.66 -3.97
CA LEU A 173 -13.47 2.29 -4.44
C LEU A 173 -14.39 1.29 -3.73
N TYR A 174 -14.56 1.44 -2.42
CA TYR A 174 -15.53 0.65 -1.65
C TYR A 174 -16.95 0.76 -2.24
N ASP A 175 -17.41 1.98 -2.54
CA ASP A 175 -18.73 2.26 -3.11
C ASP A 175 -18.88 1.69 -4.53
N GLN A 176 -17.78 1.56 -5.28
CA GLN A 176 -17.74 0.88 -6.58
C GLN A 176 -17.77 -0.66 -6.45
N GLY A 177 -17.80 -1.19 -5.23
CA GLY A 177 -17.86 -2.63 -4.97
C GLY A 177 -16.50 -3.33 -4.99
N VAL A 178 -15.39 -2.59 -4.96
CA VAL A 178 -14.05 -3.19 -4.84
C VAL A 178 -13.93 -3.87 -3.48
N ARG A 179 -13.47 -5.14 -3.51
CA ARG A 179 -13.22 -5.96 -2.31
C ARG A 179 -11.86 -6.63 -2.47
N LEU A 180 -10.88 -6.22 -1.65
CA LEU A 180 -9.51 -6.70 -1.75
C LEU A 180 -9.41 -8.21 -1.50
N LEU A 181 -10.16 -8.72 -0.52
CA LEU A 181 -10.24 -10.15 -0.23
C LEU A 181 -10.79 -10.98 -1.40
N ALA A 182 -11.56 -10.38 -2.30
CA ALA A 182 -12.08 -11.05 -3.50
C ALA A 182 -11.14 -10.95 -4.71
N LEU A 183 -10.12 -10.11 -4.64
CA LEU A 183 -9.21 -9.82 -5.75
C LEU A 183 -7.80 -10.36 -5.51
N ALA A 184 -7.27 -10.20 -4.29
CA ALA A 184 -5.91 -10.60 -3.93
C ALA A 184 -5.81 -12.10 -3.67
N GLY A 185 -4.66 -12.70 -4.00
CA GLY A 185 -4.34 -14.08 -3.60
C GLY A 185 -3.99 -14.17 -2.12
N PHE A 186 -3.32 -13.14 -1.59
CA PHE A 186 -2.87 -13.07 -0.20
C PHE A 186 -3.12 -11.69 0.41
N ILE A 187 -3.29 -11.66 1.73
CA ILE A 187 -3.23 -10.46 2.56
C ILE A 187 -2.00 -10.55 3.46
N ARG A 188 -1.25 -9.45 3.61
CA ARG A 188 -0.20 -9.35 4.61
C ARG A 188 -0.74 -8.66 5.84
N LEU A 189 -0.53 -9.29 6.99
CA LEU A 189 -0.94 -8.81 8.29
C LEU A 189 0.11 -7.84 8.88
N LEU A 190 -0.24 -7.13 9.96
CA LEU A 190 0.65 -6.14 10.60
C LEU A 190 1.92 -6.76 11.19
N ASP A 191 1.90 -8.06 11.52
CA ASP A 191 3.08 -8.84 11.95
C ASP A 191 3.94 -9.35 10.77
N ASN A 192 3.62 -8.91 9.54
CA ASN A 192 4.18 -9.31 8.27
C ASN A 192 3.99 -10.79 7.91
N SER A 193 3.08 -11.49 8.58
CA SER A 193 2.65 -12.81 8.13
C SER A 193 1.69 -12.70 6.92
N TYR A 194 1.65 -13.76 6.11
CA TYR A 194 0.79 -13.82 4.93
C TYR A 194 -0.38 -14.73 5.17
N GLN A 195 -1.58 -14.27 4.86
CA GLN A 195 -2.82 -15.03 4.94
C GLN A 195 -3.39 -15.23 3.53
N PRO A 196 -3.61 -16.48 3.07
CA PRO A 196 -4.30 -16.72 1.81
C PRO A 196 -5.77 -16.28 1.91
N THR A 197 -6.29 -15.71 0.83
CA THR A 197 -7.70 -15.25 0.75
C THR A 197 -8.67 -16.37 0.45
N GLY A 198 -8.18 -17.57 0.12
CA GLY A 198 -8.99 -18.75 -0.21
C GLY A 198 -9.21 -18.93 -1.71
N HIS A 199 -8.67 -18.08 -2.56
CA HIS A 199 -8.71 -18.21 -4.02
C HIS A 199 -7.42 -17.66 -4.65
N PRO A 200 -7.11 -18.00 -5.92
CA PRO A 200 -6.00 -17.40 -6.64
C PRO A 200 -6.20 -15.90 -6.85
N ALA A 201 -5.08 -15.18 -7.01
CA ALA A 201 -5.07 -13.80 -7.45
C ALA A 201 -5.96 -13.58 -8.68
N ARG A 202 -6.58 -12.41 -8.77
CA ARG A 202 -7.36 -12.01 -9.94
C ARG A 202 -6.54 -11.07 -10.81
N LYS A 203 -6.76 -11.19 -12.11
CA LYS A 203 -6.22 -10.21 -13.06
C LYS A 203 -7.06 -8.95 -12.97
N VAL A 204 -6.39 -7.83 -12.68
CA VAL A 204 -7.06 -6.54 -12.50
C VAL A 204 -6.45 -5.48 -13.41
N ARG A 205 -7.24 -4.43 -13.66
CA ARG A 205 -6.77 -3.19 -14.25
C ARG A 205 -6.90 -2.09 -13.21
N VAL A 206 -5.77 -1.61 -12.75
CA VAL A 206 -5.67 -0.50 -11.80
C VAL A 206 -5.44 0.79 -12.57
N THR A 207 -6.28 1.79 -12.37
CA THR A 207 -6.16 3.11 -13.01
C THR A 207 -5.89 4.17 -11.96
N GLY A 208 -4.88 4.98 -12.15
CA GLY A 208 -4.50 6.04 -11.23
C GLY A 208 -3.39 6.91 -11.77
N TYR A 209 -2.89 7.80 -10.93
CA TYR A 209 -1.79 8.68 -11.27
C TYR A 209 -0.45 7.97 -11.17
N LEU A 210 0.48 8.31 -12.06
CA LEU A 210 1.88 7.98 -11.84
C LEU A 210 2.40 8.77 -10.63
N MET A 211 3.26 8.14 -9.84
CA MET A 211 3.99 8.79 -8.76
C MET A 211 5.38 8.19 -8.63
N TRP A 212 6.37 9.04 -8.41
CA TRP A 212 7.71 8.62 -8.05
C TRP A 212 7.90 8.71 -6.54
N ASP A 213 7.90 7.56 -5.88
CA ASP A 213 8.21 7.45 -4.47
C ASP A 213 9.74 7.38 -4.26
N ASP A 214 10.37 8.53 -4.32
CA ASP A 214 11.82 8.67 -4.25
C ASP A 214 12.43 8.25 -2.90
N LEU A 215 11.64 8.10 -1.83
CA LEU A 215 12.12 7.53 -0.57
C LEU A 215 12.46 6.06 -0.70
N HIS A 216 11.77 5.37 -1.58
CA HIS A 216 11.96 3.95 -1.85
C HIS A 216 12.71 3.71 -3.16
N ASN A 217 13.71 4.56 -3.46
CA ASN A 217 14.54 4.46 -4.66
C ASN A 217 15.98 4.06 -4.31
N ASP A 218 16.13 2.99 -3.55
CA ASP A 218 17.41 2.42 -3.14
C ASP A 218 17.47 0.90 -3.45
N PRO A 219 18.68 0.30 -3.53
CA PRO A 219 18.86 -1.11 -3.89
C PRO A 219 18.27 -2.13 -2.90
N GLU A 220 18.00 -1.75 -1.65
CA GLU A 220 17.34 -2.63 -0.68
C GLU A 220 15.85 -2.71 -0.95
N THR A 221 15.30 -1.64 -1.51
CA THR A 221 13.88 -1.47 -1.78
C THR A 221 13.51 -1.87 -3.20
N VAL A 222 14.31 -1.43 -4.20
CA VAL A 222 14.06 -1.62 -5.64
C VAL A 222 14.97 -2.68 -6.22
N GLY A 223 14.40 -3.61 -6.95
CA GLY A 223 15.15 -4.63 -7.68
C GLY A 223 14.23 -5.56 -8.46
N PRO A 224 14.74 -6.29 -9.47
CA PRO A 224 13.92 -7.13 -10.34
C PRO A 224 13.43 -8.43 -9.69
N LYS A 225 14.05 -8.84 -8.57
CA LYS A 225 13.75 -10.09 -7.87
C LYS A 225 13.93 -9.94 -6.37
N VAL A 226 13.15 -10.67 -5.62
CA VAL A 226 13.34 -10.86 -4.18
C VAL A 226 14.67 -11.57 -3.94
N THR A 227 15.55 -10.99 -3.13
CA THR A 227 16.87 -11.54 -2.80
C THR A 227 16.99 -12.03 -1.37
N MET A 228 16.11 -11.55 -0.49
CA MET A 228 16.10 -11.97 0.92
C MET A 228 14.70 -11.82 1.54
N ILE A 229 14.47 -12.57 2.61
CA ILE A 229 13.35 -12.30 3.53
C ILE A 229 13.97 -11.65 4.78
N GLY A 230 13.51 -10.45 5.11
CA GLY A 230 14.01 -9.67 6.25
C GLY A 230 13.72 -10.33 7.60
N SER A 231 14.38 -9.85 8.64
CA SER A 231 14.08 -10.27 10.03
C SER A 231 12.65 -9.90 10.46
N ASP A 232 12.05 -8.94 9.79
CA ASP A 232 10.65 -8.54 9.90
C ASP A 232 9.69 -9.49 9.14
N LYS A 233 10.21 -10.58 8.54
CA LYS A 233 9.49 -11.55 7.68
C LYS A 233 9.01 -10.99 6.34
N PHE A 234 9.42 -9.79 5.96
CA PHE A 234 9.02 -9.20 4.69
C PHE A 234 10.06 -9.45 3.59
N HIS A 235 9.63 -9.50 2.34
CA HIS A 235 10.50 -9.75 1.19
C HIS A 235 11.24 -8.48 0.76
N HIS A 236 12.50 -8.61 0.36
CA HIS A 236 13.34 -7.53 -0.12
C HIS A 236 14.16 -7.96 -1.35
N PRO A 237 14.33 -7.09 -2.35
CA PRO A 237 13.54 -5.89 -2.63
C PRO A 237 12.04 -6.18 -2.68
N TRP A 238 11.20 -5.19 -2.39
CA TRP A 238 9.75 -5.39 -2.35
C TRP A 238 9.00 -4.65 -3.47
N ARG A 239 9.73 -4.01 -4.39
CA ARG A 239 9.17 -3.38 -5.59
C ARG A 239 10.15 -3.45 -6.77
N ALA A 240 9.61 -3.51 -7.99
CA ALA A 240 10.42 -3.55 -9.21
C ALA A 240 10.99 -2.18 -9.60
N THR A 241 10.38 -1.10 -9.13
CA THR A 241 10.72 0.29 -9.43
C THR A 241 10.20 1.19 -8.32
N ALA A 242 10.79 2.37 -8.15
CA ALA A 242 10.29 3.41 -7.27
C ALA A 242 9.02 4.13 -7.82
N TRP A 243 8.64 3.84 -9.06
CA TRP A 243 7.40 4.33 -9.64
C TRP A 243 6.21 3.46 -9.26
N GLU A 244 5.10 4.10 -8.97
CA GLU A 244 3.87 3.46 -8.51
C GLU A 244 2.64 4.12 -9.13
N ILE A 245 1.48 3.47 -8.97
CA ILE A 245 0.17 4.07 -9.26
C ILE A 245 -0.38 4.62 -7.94
N HIS A 246 -0.33 5.94 -7.75
CA HIS A 246 -0.73 6.56 -6.48
C HIS A 246 -1.30 7.98 -6.67
N PRO A 247 -2.52 8.25 -6.22
CA PRO A 247 -3.52 7.30 -5.75
C PRO A 247 -4.21 6.52 -6.87
N ILE A 248 -4.71 5.35 -6.53
CA ILE A 248 -5.62 4.57 -7.37
C ILE A 248 -6.97 5.30 -7.46
N LEU A 249 -7.52 5.40 -8.66
CA LEU A 249 -8.82 6.02 -8.94
C LEU A 249 -9.90 4.99 -9.28
N LYS A 250 -9.50 3.83 -9.82
CA LYS A 250 -10.40 2.77 -10.27
C LYS A 250 -9.69 1.42 -10.29
N ILE A 251 -10.43 0.36 -9.97
CA ILE A 251 -10.00 -1.03 -10.14
C ILE A 251 -11.11 -1.79 -10.87
N ASP A 252 -10.76 -2.42 -11.98
CA ASP A 252 -11.64 -3.29 -12.76
C ASP A 252 -11.07 -4.71 -12.80
N MET A 253 -11.93 -5.72 -12.70
CA MET A 253 -11.52 -7.09 -13.04
C MET A 253 -11.35 -7.23 -14.55
N VAL A 254 -10.33 -7.96 -14.97
CA VAL A 254 -10.07 -8.29 -16.38
C VAL A 254 -10.38 -9.79 -16.56
N GLN A 255 -11.23 -10.08 -17.53
CA GLN A 255 -11.55 -11.47 -17.90
C GLN A 255 -10.38 -12.15 -18.61
#